data_8a269d0916bf2bb02042b91dc82aea7b
#
_entry.id   8a269d0916bf2bb02042b91dc82aea7b
#
_cell.length_a   1.000
_cell.length_b   1.000
_cell.length_c   1.000
_cell.angle_alpha   90.00
_cell.angle_beta   90.00
_cell.angle_gamma   90.00
#
_symmetry.space_group_name_H-M   'P 1'
#
loop_
_entity.id
_entity.type
_entity.pdbx_description
1 polymer ?
#
loop_
_entity_poly.entity_id
_entity_poly.type
_entity_poly.pdbx_seq_one_letter_code
_entity_poly.pdbx_strand_id
1 'polypeptide(L)'
;MQQGPPNLAVLLQQKHTMKVLVFATNNPHKAKEVEQMLGGKYHIKTLKDIGCLEDIEETEDTLEGNALLKARYVKEHYGFDCFSEDTGLEVEALAGAPGVHTARYAGDSRDPHANNNKLLHNLENKESRRARFRTIIALVKEGKETLLEGICAGQIATAPRGTGGFGYDPIFIPEGFDETFAELGEAIKNQISHRARAIAKLTEVL
;
A
#
# COMPACT_ATOMS: atom_id res chain seq x y z
N MET A 1 49.53 31.67 -4.82
CA MET A 1 48.93 30.63 -5.67
C MET A 1 47.42 30.63 -5.43
N GLN A 2 46.66 31.24 -6.34
CA GLN A 2 45.20 31.29 -6.23
C GLN A 2 44.66 30.02 -6.86
N GLN A 3 43.91 29.24 -6.08
CA GLN A 3 43.16 28.12 -6.61
C GLN A 3 42.00 28.69 -7.41
N GLY A 4 41.92 28.35 -8.71
CA GLY A 4 40.81 28.72 -9.59
C GLY A 4 39.49 28.12 -9.13
N PRO A 5 38.33 28.68 -9.58
CA PRO A 5 37.03 28.20 -9.17
C PRO A 5 36.81 26.73 -9.57
N PRO A 6 36.14 25.94 -8.76
CA PRO A 6 35.90 24.53 -9.07
C PRO A 6 35.17 24.38 -10.39
N ASN A 7 35.65 23.46 -11.22
CA ASN A 7 35.14 23.19 -12.55
C ASN A 7 33.64 22.84 -12.53
N LEU A 8 32.82 23.70 -13.08
CA LEU A 8 31.36 23.57 -13.15
C LEU A 8 30.90 22.24 -13.81
N ALA A 9 31.78 21.66 -14.67
CA ALA A 9 31.54 20.36 -15.31
C ALA A 9 31.58 19.19 -14.31
N VAL A 10 32.35 19.30 -13.19
CA VAL A 10 32.40 18.25 -12.14
C VAL A 10 31.14 18.31 -11.28
N LEU A 11 30.54 19.49 -11.09
CA LEU A 11 29.29 19.66 -10.34
C LEU A 11 28.05 19.18 -11.11
N LEU A 12 28.11 19.11 -12.43
CA LEU A 12 27.01 18.66 -13.29
C LEU A 12 26.98 17.14 -13.53
N GLN A 13 28.00 16.39 -13.11
CA GLN A 13 28.08 14.93 -13.30
C GLN A 13 27.48 14.10 -12.15
N GLN A 14 27.01 14.70 -11.05
CA GLN A 14 26.14 14.01 -10.10
C GLN A 14 24.66 14.11 -10.52
N LYS A 15 24.32 13.67 -11.74
CA LYS A 15 22.98 13.16 -11.97
C LYS A 15 22.84 11.92 -11.07
N HIS A 16 22.23 12.10 -9.92
CA HIS A 16 21.71 10.97 -9.14
C HIS A 16 20.74 10.24 -10.07
N THR A 17 21.21 9.18 -10.71
CA THR A 17 20.32 8.26 -11.40
C THR A 17 19.45 7.66 -10.30
N MET A 18 18.18 8.13 -10.22
CA MET A 18 17.23 7.58 -9.26
C MET A 18 17.21 6.05 -9.45
N LYS A 19 17.38 5.34 -8.36
CA LYS A 19 17.31 3.88 -8.39
C LYS A 19 15.90 3.47 -8.83
N VAL A 20 15.82 2.55 -9.78
CA VAL A 20 14.54 1.97 -10.20
C VAL A 20 14.11 0.96 -9.14
N LEU A 21 12.87 1.05 -8.72
CA LEU A 21 12.24 0.10 -7.82
C LEU A 21 10.92 -0.38 -8.44
N VAL A 22 10.80 -1.67 -8.65
CA VAL A 22 9.58 -2.25 -9.21
C VAL A 22 8.59 -2.52 -8.08
N PHE A 23 7.38 -1.97 -8.22
CA PHE A 23 6.24 -2.26 -7.35
C PHE A 23 5.25 -3.18 -8.09
N ALA A 24 5.16 -4.44 -7.65
CA ALA A 24 4.30 -5.46 -8.25
C ALA A 24 2.82 -5.19 -7.97
N THR A 25 2.27 -4.15 -8.60
CA THR A 25 0.86 -3.75 -8.45
C THR A 25 0.27 -3.29 -9.78
N ASN A 26 -1.02 -3.61 -9.99
CA ASN A 26 -1.88 -3.04 -11.02
C ASN A 26 -2.82 -1.96 -10.45
N ASN A 27 -2.79 -1.71 -9.13
CA ASN A 27 -3.64 -0.72 -8.49
C ASN A 27 -3.02 0.68 -8.58
N PRO A 28 -3.60 1.61 -9.38
CA PRO A 28 -3.03 2.94 -9.59
C PRO A 28 -3.08 3.81 -8.32
N HIS A 29 -4.04 3.60 -7.43
CA HIS A 29 -4.11 4.33 -6.16
C HIS A 29 -2.96 3.95 -5.23
N LYS A 30 -2.65 2.65 -5.13
CA LYS A 30 -1.51 2.16 -4.35
C LYS A 30 -0.19 2.69 -4.92
N ALA A 31 -0.02 2.64 -6.24
CA ALA A 31 1.18 3.15 -6.91
C ALA A 31 1.38 4.65 -6.63
N LYS A 32 0.31 5.45 -6.74
CA LYS A 32 0.34 6.89 -6.46
C LYS A 32 0.76 7.20 -5.01
N GLU A 33 0.15 6.51 -4.03
CA GLU A 33 0.51 6.69 -2.61
C GLU A 33 1.98 6.35 -2.36
N VAL A 34 2.47 5.23 -2.90
CA VAL A 34 3.87 4.81 -2.75
C VAL A 34 4.83 5.82 -3.38
N GLU A 35 4.53 6.32 -4.59
CA GLU A 35 5.33 7.33 -5.27
C GLU A 35 5.43 8.63 -4.46
N GLN A 36 4.32 9.07 -3.88
CA GLN A 36 4.28 10.24 -3.00
C GLN A 36 5.12 10.05 -1.73
N MET A 37 5.07 8.87 -1.10
CA MET A 37 5.81 8.56 0.12
C MET A 37 7.31 8.40 -0.09
N LEU A 38 7.73 7.84 -1.22
CA LEU A 38 9.14 7.62 -1.53
C LEU A 38 9.86 8.89 -2.00
N GLY A 39 9.12 9.96 -2.29
CA GLY A 39 9.62 11.32 -2.36
C GLY A 39 10.75 11.58 -3.35
N GLY A 40 10.73 10.96 -4.54
CA GLY A 40 11.75 11.17 -5.57
C GLY A 40 13.11 10.50 -5.30
N LYS A 41 13.22 9.67 -4.25
CA LYS A 41 14.42 8.86 -3.99
C LYS A 41 14.53 7.67 -4.97
N TYR A 42 13.37 7.18 -5.44
CA TYR A 42 13.25 6.04 -6.34
C TYR A 42 12.35 6.40 -7.51
N HIS A 43 12.66 5.82 -8.66
CA HIS A 43 11.75 5.78 -9.81
C HIS A 43 10.93 4.50 -9.71
N ILE A 44 9.65 4.65 -9.34
CA ILE A 44 8.74 3.51 -9.17
C ILE A 44 8.25 3.04 -10.54
N LYS A 45 8.40 1.77 -10.83
CA LYS A 45 7.80 1.08 -11.97
C LYS A 45 6.73 0.12 -11.49
N THR A 46 5.57 0.15 -12.14
CA THR A 46 4.46 -0.77 -11.88
C THR A 46 4.58 -2.04 -12.73
N LEU A 47 3.68 -3.01 -12.54
CA LEU A 47 3.59 -4.19 -13.41
C LEU A 47 3.44 -3.81 -14.87
N LYS A 48 2.58 -2.83 -15.17
CA LYS A 48 2.38 -2.31 -16.54
C LYS A 48 3.68 -1.76 -17.14
N ASP A 49 4.48 -1.04 -16.36
CA ASP A 49 5.72 -0.40 -16.83
C ASP A 49 6.83 -1.40 -17.17
N ILE A 50 6.76 -2.61 -16.62
CA ILE A 50 7.68 -3.72 -16.92
C ILE A 50 7.12 -4.69 -17.97
N GLY A 51 5.94 -4.40 -18.54
CA GLY A 51 5.29 -5.24 -19.55
C GLY A 51 4.51 -6.44 -19.00
N CYS A 52 4.29 -6.52 -17.69
CA CYS A 52 3.42 -7.51 -17.08
C CYS A 52 1.97 -7.05 -17.19
N LEU A 53 1.23 -7.64 -18.13
CA LEU A 53 -0.18 -7.29 -18.38
C LEU A 53 -1.14 -8.29 -17.74
N GLU A 54 -0.64 -9.37 -17.18
CA GLU A 54 -1.42 -10.41 -16.53
C GLU A 54 -1.89 -9.93 -15.16
N ASP A 55 -3.08 -10.39 -14.77
CA ASP A 55 -3.55 -10.26 -13.37
C ASP A 55 -2.93 -11.42 -12.57
N ILE A 56 -2.01 -11.10 -11.67
CA ILE A 56 -1.40 -12.10 -10.80
C ILE A 56 -2.45 -12.50 -9.77
N GLU A 57 -2.97 -13.70 -9.91
CA GLU A 57 -4.03 -14.21 -9.04
C GLU A 57 -3.55 -14.38 -7.60
N GLU A 58 -4.29 -13.82 -6.65
CA GLU A 58 -4.04 -13.93 -5.21
C GLU A 58 -4.72 -15.19 -4.67
N THR A 59 -3.97 -16.28 -4.60
CA THR A 59 -4.49 -17.62 -4.24
C THR A 59 -4.19 -18.02 -2.80
N GLU A 60 -3.44 -17.22 -2.08
CA GLU A 60 -3.03 -17.52 -0.72
C GLU A 60 -4.06 -17.04 0.32
N ASP A 61 -4.15 -17.76 1.44
CA ASP A 61 -5.09 -17.47 2.53
C ASP A 61 -4.59 -16.36 3.48
N THR A 62 -3.39 -15.81 3.23
CA THR A 62 -2.75 -14.79 4.07
C THR A 62 -2.25 -13.61 3.25
N LEU A 63 -2.19 -12.43 3.90
CA LEU A 63 -1.60 -11.24 3.27
C LEU A 63 -0.12 -11.45 2.94
N GLU A 64 0.61 -12.15 3.82
CA GLU A 64 2.00 -12.53 3.63
C GLU A 64 2.19 -13.40 2.39
N GLY A 65 1.36 -14.42 2.24
CA GLY A 65 1.38 -15.34 1.10
C GLY A 65 1.13 -14.60 -0.20
N ASN A 66 0.06 -13.80 -0.27
CA ASN A 66 -0.28 -13.04 -1.48
C ASN A 66 0.77 -11.99 -1.83
N ALA A 67 1.35 -11.32 -0.83
CA ALA A 67 2.45 -10.40 -1.08
C ALA A 67 3.67 -11.14 -1.67
N LEU A 68 4.12 -12.24 -1.05
CA LEU A 68 5.23 -13.04 -1.56
C LEU A 68 4.96 -13.60 -2.96
N LEU A 69 3.77 -14.13 -3.20
CA LEU A 69 3.37 -14.67 -4.49
C LEU A 69 3.59 -13.63 -5.61
N LYS A 70 3.10 -12.41 -5.43
CA LYS A 70 3.25 -11.33 -6.42
C LYS A 70 4.71 -10.92 -6.63
N ALA A 71 5.50 -10.80 -5.56
CA ALA A 71 6.90 -10.41 -5.68
C ALA A 71 7.75 -11.51 -6.35
N ARG A 72 7.53 -12.77 -5.98
CA ARG A 72 8.19 -13.93 -6.60
C ARG A 72 7.86 -14.04 -8.07
N TYR A 73 6.57 -13.86 -8.44
CA TYR A 73 6.14 -13.90 -9.83
C TYR A 73 6.93 -12.90 -10.69
N VAL A 74 7.06 -11.65 -10.24
CA VAL A 74 7.84 -10.63 -10.93
C VAL A 74 9.32 -11.01 -11.02
N LYS A 75 9.89 -11.53 -9.94
CA LYS A 75 11.30 -11.94 -9.94
C LYS A 75 11.56 -13.08 -10.90
N GLU A 76 10.70 -14.09 -10.93
CA GLU A 76 10.85 -15.31 -11.73
C GLU A 76 10.62 -15.06 -13.24
N HIS A 77 9.58 -14.27 -13.57
CA HIS A 77 9.18 -14.10 -14.98
C HIS A 77 9.80 -12.87 -15.64
N TYR A 78 10.15 -11.83 -14.88
CA TYR A 78 10.68 -10.57 -15.40
C TYR A 78 12.09 -10.24 -14.92
N GLY A 79 12.63 -10.98 -13.96
CA GLY A 79 14.01 -10.86 -13.47
C GLY A 79 14.30 -9.65 -12.59
N PHE A 80 13.31 -8.80 -12.31
CA PHE A 80 13.50 -7.59 -11.50
C PHE A 80 13.55 -7.88 -10.00
N ASP A 81 14.43 -7.19 -9.30
CA ASP A 81 14.26 -7.00 -7.87
C ASP A 81 13.05 -6.07 -7.66
N CYS A 82 12.15 -6.46 -6.78
CA CYS A 82 10.87 -5.80 -6.65
C CYS A 82 10.31 -5.91 -5.24
N PHE A 83 9.32 -5.11 -4.97
CA PHE A 83 8.43 -5.33 -3.85
C PHE A 83 6.98 -5.40 -4.31
N SER A 84 6.19 -6.09 -3.53
CA SER A 84 4.73 -6.15 -3.64
C SER A 84 4.10 -5.73 -2.32
N GLU A 85 2.81 -5.52 -2.32
CA GLU A 85 2.05 -5.41 -1.07
C GLU A 85 0.73 -6.16 -1.16
N ASP A 86 0.29 -6.67 -0.01
CA ASP A 86 -1.09 -7.04 0.19
C ASP A 86 -1.66 -6.36 1.43
N THR A 87 -2.94 -5.96 1.37
CA THR A 87 -3.58 -5.14 2.40
C THR A 87 -4.95 -5.69 2.75
N GLY A 88 -5.16 -5.89 4.05
CA GLY A 88 -6.44 -6.28 4.63
C GLY A 88 -6.98 -5.24 5.59
N LEU A 89 -8.30 -5.07 5.58
CA LEU A 89 -9.06 -4.46 6.67
C LEU A 89 -9.56 -5.59 7.57
N GLU A 90 -9.18 -5.53 8.82
CA GLU A 90 -9.57 -6.55 9.82
C GLU A 90 -10.48 -5.90 10.85
N VAL A 91 -11.69 -6.44 11.03
CA VAL A 91 -12.70 -5.91 11.96
C VAL A 91 -12.94 -6.91 13.07
N GLU A 92 -12.73 -6.46 14.31
CA GLU A 92 -12.78 -7.32 15.51
C GLU A 92 -14.12 -8.05 15.65
N ALA A 93 -15.24 -7.31 15.57
CA ALA A 93 -16.59 -7.85 15.69
C ALA A 93 -17.00 -8.83 14.58
N LEU A 94 -16.19 -8.94 13.51
CA LEU A 94 -16.41 -9.84 12.38
C LEU A 94 -15.30 -10.91 12.28
N ALA A 95 -14.65 -11.23 13.41
CA ALA A 95 -13.58 -12.21 13.50
C ALA A 95 -12.43 -11.98 12.50
N GLY A 96 -12.10 -10.72 12.22
CA GLY A 96 -11.06 -10.32 11.29
C GLY A 96 -11.51 -10.16 9.84
N ALA A 97 -12.78 -10.45 9.51
CA ALA A 97 -13.28 -10.14 8.16
C ALA A 97 -13.33 -8.62 7.92
N PRO A 98 -13.13 -8.16 6.67
CA PRO A 98 -12.91 -8.90 5.43
C PRO A 98 -11.53 -9.55 5.25
N GLY A 99 -10.46 -9.10 5.96
CA GLY A 99 -9.13 -9.70 5.91
C GLY A 99 -8.55 -9.76 4.50
N VAL A 100 -8.08 -10.93 4.05
CA VAL A 100 -7.54 -11.14 2.69
C VAL A 100 -8.56 -10.85 1.59
N HIS A 101 -9.86 -10.90 1.89
CA HIS A 101 -10.94 -10.62 0.94
C HIS A 101 -11.33 -9.15 0.86
N THR A 102 -10.52 -8.25 1.43
CA THR A 102 -10.82 -6.81 1.53
C THR A 102 -11.24 -6.19 0.20
N ALA A 103 -10.53 -6.47 -0.88
CA ALA A 103 -10.84 -5.89 -2.20
C ALA A 103 -12.13 -6.44 -2.82
N ARG A 104 -12.53 -7.66 -2.48
CA ARG A 104 -13.67 -8.40 -3.06
C ARG A 104 -14.69 -8.83 -2.01
N TYR A 105 -14.82 -8.09 -0.93
CA TYR A 105 -15.69 -8.44 0.19
C TYR A 105 -17.17 -8.60 -0.21
N ALA A 106 -17.64 -7.76 -1.14
CA ALA A 106 -19.00 -7.85 -1.69
C ALA A 106 -19.10 -8.66 -3.01
N GLY A 107 -17.98 -9.18 -3.52
CA GLY A 107 -17.91 -9.96 -4.75
C GLY A 107 -16.78 -9.55 -5.69
N ASP A 108 -16.66 -10.26 -6.81
CA ASP A 108 -15.55 -10.15 -7.75
C ASP A 108 -15.51 -8.84 -8.54
N SER A 109 -16.59 -8.06 -8.53
CA SER A 109 -16.63 -6.72 -9.14
C SER A 109 -15.65 -5.73 -8.52
N ARG A 110 -15.16 -6.04 -7.29
CA ARG A 110 -14.26 -5.18 -6.51
C ARG A 110 -14.81 -3.75 -6.31
N ASP A 111 -16.16 -3.60 -6.30
CA ASP A 111 -16.82 -2.31 -6.12
C ASP A 111 -16.64 -1.80 -4.67
N PRO A 112 -15.96 -0.65 -4.46
CA PRO A 112 -15.75 -0.10 -3.13
C PRO A 112 -17.04 0.27 -2.41
N HIS A 113 -18.05 0.76 -3.13
CA HIS A 113 -19.34 1.12 -2.53
C HIS A 113 -20.09 -0.12 -2.04
N ALA A 114 -20.12 -1.19 -2.83
CA ALA A 114 -20.71 -2.45 -2.43
C ALA A 114 -19.97 -3.06 -1.22
N ASN A 115 -18.63 -3.01 -1.21
CA ASN A 115 -17.82 -3.47 -0.09
C ASN A 115 -18.11 -2.69 1.19
N ASN A 116 -18.18 -1.35 1.12
CA ASN A 116 -18.49 -0.48 2.26
C ASN A 116 -19.89 -0.75 2.80
N ASN A 117 -20.90 -0.83 1.91
CA ASN A 117 -22.29 -1.11 2.30
C ASN A 117 -22.41 -2.46 3.00
N LYS A 118 -21.78 -3.51 2.46
CA LYS A 118 -21.78 -4.84 3.07
C LYS A 118 -21.14 -4.81 4.46
N LEU A 119 -20.01 -4.10 4.62
CA LEU A 119 -19.34 -3.99 5.91
C LEU A 119 -20.20 -3.27 6.94
N LEU A 120 -20.79 -2.14 6.56
CA LEU A 120 -21.67 -1.37 7.43
C LEU A 120 -22.89 -2.17 7.86
N HIS A 121 -23.53 -2.89 6.91
CA HIS A 121 -24.66 -3.78 7.20
C HIS A 121 -24.29 -4.88 8.20
N ASN A 122 -23.13 -5.52 8.04
CA ASN A 122 -22.66 -6.58 8.95
C ASN A 122 -22.34 -6.04 10.37
N LEU A 123 -22.19 -4.72 10.51
CA LEU A 123 -21.91 -4.05 11.78
C LEU A 123 -23.13 -3.37 12.43
N GLU A 124 -24.33 -3.44 11.84
CA GLU A 124 -25.53 -2.74 12.33
C GLU A 124 -25.88 -3.06 13.79
N ASN A 125 -25.69 -4.31 14.21
CA ASN A 125 -26.03 -4.78 15.56
C ASN A 125 -24.79 -5.18 16.37
N LYS A 126 -23.62 -4.62 16.05
CA LYS A 126 -22.37 -4.88 16.77
C LYS A 126 -22.01 -3.68 17.64
N GLU A 127 -21.68 -3.96 18.91
CA GLU A 127 -21.23 -2.93 19.85
C GLU A 127 -19.81 -2.42 19.51
N SER A 128 -18.90 -3.35 19.19
CA SER A 128 -17.54 -3.01 18.81
C SER A 128 -17.46 -2.70 17.33
N ARG A 129 -16.87 -1.56 17.01
CA ARG A 129 -16.55 -1.15 15.64
C ARG A 129 -15.04 -1.09 15.42
N ARG A 130 -14.25 -1.65 16.37
CA ARG A 130 -12.79 -1.67 16.28
C ARG A 130 -12.34 -2.40 15.04
N ALA A 131 -11.38 -1.78 14.36
CA ALA A 131 -10.82 -2.31 13.15
C ALA A 131 -9.35 -1.89 13.03
N ARG A 132 -8.63 -2.55 12.14
CA ARG A 132 -7.30 -2.11 11.73
C ARG A 132 -7.09 -2.38 10.25
N PHE A 133 -6.41 -1.49 9.60
CA PHE A 133 -5.75 -1.81 8.34
C PHE A 133 -4.39 -2.44 8.62
N ARG A 134 -4.08 -3.47 7.85
CA ARG A 134 -2.82 -4.18 7.90
C ARG A 134 -2.27 -4.33 6.49
N THR A 135 -1.04 -3.89 6.26
CA THR A 135 -0.31 -4.07 4.99
C THR A 135 0.91 -4.90 5.24
N ILE A 136 1.09 -5.91 4.40
CA ILE A 136 2.35 -6.66 4.29
C ILE A 136 3.02 -6.28 3.00
N ILE A 137 4.28 -5.82 3.09
CA ILE A 137 5.18 -5.65 1.96
C ILE A 137 6.10 -6.87 1.90
N ALA A 138 6.20 -7.49 0.73
CA ALA A 138 7.22 -8.49 0.42
C ALA A 138 8.25 -7.86 -0.52
N LEU A 139 9.49 -7.72 -0.05
CA LEU A 139 10.65 -7.29 -0.83
C LEU A 139 11.44 -8.51 -1.29
N VAL A 140 11.64 -8.66 -2.59
CA VAL A 140 12.58 -9.63 -3.18
C VAL A 140 13.73 -8.87 -3.80
N LYS A 141 14.90 -8.96 -3.18
CA LYS A 141 16.10 -8.22 -3.59
C LYS A 141 17.35 -9.10 -3.43
N GLU A 142 18.15 -9.19 -4.48
CA GLU A 142 19.40 -9.95 -4.47
C GLU A 142 19.23 -11.40 -3.97
N GLY A 143 18.11 -12.05 -4.33
CA GLY A 143 17.79 -13.41 -3.89
C GLY A 143 17.30 -13.55 -2.44
N LYS A 144 17.16 -12.45 -1.70
CA LYS A 144 16.63 -12.44 -0.34
C LYS A 144 15.17 -11.96 -0.34
N GLU A 145 14.35 -12.64 0.45
CA GLU A 145 12.96 -12.23 0.73
C GLU A 145 12.88 -11.58 2.11
N THR A 146 12.17 -10.47 2.19
CA THR A 146 11.94 -9.75 3.46
C THR A 146 10.48 -9.34 3.53
N LEU A 147 9.82 -9.68 4.64
CA LEU A 147 8.45 -9.24 4.92
C LEU A 147 8.47 -8.06 5.90
N LEU A 148 7.68 -7.04 5.59
CA LEU A 148 7.58 -5.82 6.36
C LEU A 148 6.09 -5.50 6.58
N GLU A 149 5.72 -5.25 7.82
CA GLU A 149 4.33 -5.02 8.20
C GLU A 149 4.10 -3.58 8.64
N GLY A 150 2.99 -3.00 8.18
CA GLY A 150 2.45 -1.74 8.68
C GLY A 150 1.00 -1.91 9.14
N ILE A 151 0.68 -1.42 10.31
CA ILE A 151 -0.66 -1.48 10.92
C ILE A 151 -1.14 -0.07 11.23
N CYS A 152 -2.41 0.22 10.92
CA CYS A 152 -3.11 1.40 11.37
C CYS A 152 -4.38 0.96 12.11
N ALA A 153 -4.38 1.10 13.42
CA ALA A 153 -5.56 0.85 14.26
C ALA A 153 -6.60 1.97 14.07
N GLY A 154 -7.86 1.66 14.33
CA GLY A 154 -8.95 2.59 14.22
C GLY A 154 -10.30 1.93 14.46
N GLN A 155 -11.33 2.53 13.86
CA GLN A 155 -12.70 2.03 13.95
C GLN A 155 -13.49 2.31 12.68
N ILE A 156 -14.57 1.56 12.46
CA ILE A 156 -15.48 1.76 11.34
C ILE A 156 -16.55 2.78 11.73
N ALA A 157 -16.71 3.83 10.95
CA ALA A 157 -17.77 4.81 11.07
C ALA A 157 -19.17 4.18 10.90
N THR A 158 -20.21 4.85 11.39
CA THR A 158 -21.60 4.37 11.22
C THR A 158 -22.17 4.63 9.82
N ALA A 159 -21.60 5.58 9.09
CA ALA A 159 -21.94 5.93 7.72
C ALA A 159 -20.72 6.45 6.97
N PRO A 160 -20.68 6.42 5.64
CA PRO A 160 -19.61 7.00 4.85
C PRO A 160 -19.52 8.51 5.02
N ARG A 161 -18.29 9.05 5.16
CA ARG A 161 -17.99 10.48 5.26
C ARG A 161 -16.77 10.83 4.43
N GLY A 162 -16.81 12.00 3.81
CA GLY A 162 -15.72 12.46 2.90
C GLY A 162 -15.80 11.84 1.51
N THR A 163 -15.04 12.41 0.59
CA THR A 163 -15.02 12.02 -0.83
C THR A 163 -13.61 11.68 -1.34
N GLY A 164 -12.60 11.81 -0.47
CA GLY A 164 -11.21 11.53 -0.81
C GLY A 164 -10.85 10.05 -0.69
N GLY A 165 -9.65 9.71 -1.15
CA GLY A 165 -9.09 8.37 -0.99
C GLY A 165 -9.70 7.30 -1.89
N PHE A 166 -9.67 6.04 -1.42
CA PHE A 166 -10.23 4.88 -2.13
C PHE A 166 -10.58 3.75 -1.14
N GLY A 167 -11.30 2.75 -1.64
CA GLY A 167 -11.65 1.57 -0.86
C GLY A 167 -12.55 1.89 0.34
N TYR A 168 -12.06 1.59 1.54
CA TYR A 168 -12.79 1.81 2.80
C TYR A 168 -12.46 3.16 3.46
N ASP A 169 -11.72 4.05 2.82
CA ASP A 169 -11.37 5.35 3.37
C ASP A 169 -12.57 6.18 3.86
N PRO A 170 -13.75 6.14 3.19
CA PRO A 170 -14.92 6.86 3.67
C PRO A 170 -15.52 6.35 4.98
N ILE A 171 -15.17 5.15 5.42
CA ILE A 171 -15.73 4.55 6.64
C ILE A 171 -14.69 4.18 7.68
N PHE A 172 -13.40 4.39 7.44
CA PHE A 172 -12.35 4.09 8.42
C PHE A 172 -11.85 5.35 9.11
N ILE A 173 -12.01 5.39 10.43
CA ILE A 173 -11.54 6.46 11.31
C ILE A 173 -10.26 5.95 11.99
N PRO A 174 -9.07 6.50 11.69
CA PRO A 174 -7.84 6.09 12.34
C PRO A 174 -7.80 6.50 13.82
N GLU A 175 -7.10 5.73 14.64
CA GLU A 175 -6.94 6.03 16.06
C GLU A 175 -6.32 7.41 16.28
N GLY A 176 -6.89 8.19 17.21
CA GLY A 176 -6.49 9.55 17.52
C GLY A 176 -7.15 10.63 16.66
N PHE A 177 -8.10 10.27 15.79
CA PHE A 177 -8.85 11.18 14.95
C PHE A 177 -10.37 10.93 15.11
N ASP A 178 -11.16 11.92 14.77
CA ASP A 178 -12.63 11.82 14.67
C ASP A 178 -13.11 11.76 13.22
N GLU A 179 -12.21 12.08 12.27
CA GLU A 179 -12.45 12.09 10.84
C GLU A 179 -12.04 10.78 10.19
N THR A 180 -12.71 10.42 9.10
CA THR A 180 -12.34 9.29 8.25
C THR A 180 -11.09 9.62 7.42
N PHE A 181 -10.40 8.60 6.88
CA PHE A 181 -9.31 8.83 5.93
C PHE A 181 -9.74 9.66 4.72
N ALA A 182 -10.98 9.51 4.26
CA ALA A 182 -11.52 10.31 3.16
C ALA A 182 -11.69 11.79 3.51
N GLU A 183 -11.96 12.11 4.78
CA GLU A 183 -12.06 13.50 5.29
C GLU A 183 -10.66 14.09 5.58
N LEU A 184 -9.75 13.32 6.16
CA LEU A 184 -8.37 13.72 6.50
C LEU A 184 -7.52 14.04 5.26
N GLY A 185 -7.79 13.38 4.14
CA GLY A 185 -7.07 13.58 2.88
C GLY A 185 -5.71 12.89 2.78
N GLU A 186 -5.16 12.90 1.56
CA GLU A 186 -3.94 12.17 1.19
C GLU A 186 -2.72 12.56 2.04
N ALA A 187 -2.55 13.84 2.34
CA ALA A 187 -1.37 14.34 3.05
C ALA A 187 -1.23 13.76 4.47
N ILE A 188 -2.32 13.67 5.21
CA ILE A 188 -2.35 13.07 6.55
C ILE A 188 -2.27 11.55 6.43
N LYS A 189 -3.09 10.95 5.56
CA LYS A 189 -3.10 9.50 5.33
C LYS A 189 -1.69 8.95 5.01
N ASN A 190 -0.93 9.65 4.17
CA ASN A 190 0.44 9.27 3.79
C ASN A 190 1.46 9.38 4.93
N GLN A 191 1.09 9.92 6.08
CA GLN A 191 1.95 9.97 7.27
C GLN A 191 1.59 8.89 8.31
N ILE A 192 0.30 8.55 8.45
CA ILE A 192 -0.18 7.75 9.57
C ILE A 192 -0.70 6.36 9.18
N SER A 193 -0.97 6.13 7.89
CA SER A 193 -1.62 4.90 7.42
C SER A 193 -0.75 3.65 7.59
N HIS A 194 -1.40 2.49 7.51
CA HIS A 194 -0.77 1.18 7.43
C HIS A 194 0.30 1.11 6.33
N ARG A 195 -0.01 1.63 5.13
CA ARG A 195 0.94 1.70 4.00
C ARG A 195 2.12 2.61 4.31
N ALA A 196 1.88 3.78 4.89
CA ALA A 196 2.96 4.70 5.28
C ALA A 196 3.95 4.04 6.25
N ARG A 197 3.43 3.30 7.24
CA ARG A 197 4.25 2.58 8.22
C ARG A 197 5.03 1.41 7.59
N ALA A 198 4.43 0.68 6.66
CA ALA A 198 5.11 -0.38 5.92
C ALA A 198 6.21 0.18 5.00
N ILE A 199 5.93 1.27 4.29
CA ILE A 199 6.89 1.96 3.40
C ILE A 199 8.05 2.56 4.20
N ALA A 200 7.82 3.11 5.40
CA ALA A 200 8.89 3.58 6.26
C ALA A 200 9.89 2.45 6.55
N LYS A 201 9.42 1.25 6.91
CA LYS A 201 10.26 0.06 7.11
C LYS A 201 10.95 -0.40 5.81
N LEU A 202 10.26 -0.30 4.67
CA LEU A 202 10.87 -0.62 3.37
C LEU A 202 12.07 0.29 3.08
N THR A 203 11.97 1.58 3.39
CA THR A 203 13.08 2.53 3.14
C THR A 203 14.31 2.26 4.00
N GLU A 204 14.18 1.58 5.14
CA GLU A 204 15.30 1.21 6.02
C GLU A 204 16.14 0.05 5.45
N VAL A 205 15.55 -0.78 4.55
CA VAL A 205 16.20 -1.98 4.00
C VAL A 205 16.53 -1.87 2.50
N LEU A 206 16.18 -0.76 1.83
CA LEU A 206 16.50 -0.47 0.42
C LEU A 206 17.89 0.15 0.28
#